data_d754e714896a8e8804132c73187c74d6
#
_entry.id   d754e714896a8e8804132c73187c74d6
#
_cell.length_a   1.000
_cell.length_b   1.000
_cell.length_c   1.000
_cell.angle_alpha   90.00
_cell.angle_beta   90.00
_cell.angle_gamma   90.00
#
_symmetry.space_group_name_H-M   'P 1'
#
loop_
_entity.id
_entity.type
_entity.pdbx_description
1 polymer ?
#
loop_
_entity_poly.entity_id
_entity_poly.type
_entity_poly.pdbx_seq_one_letter_code
_entity_poly.pdbx_strand_id
1 'polypeptide(L)'
;HCLSKSDYPLPAEYEFAYRNSETLVFECDLDAIKSLDAAKQIETAYSFPKGTTLKTCLSAPLYARLSAVCASNSIPLVALERYKPPMVMLALTFSELKKIGIDPAWGVDSQMHRRAKADGKKENALETFSQQIGYLASISDGQEEEFVKYSLTELDSTGENFKEIVKAWRSGDTSQLHRLVTETLCNQFDSIYHKLIFERHRHGL
;
A
#
# COMPACT_ATOMS: atom_id res chain seq x y z
N HIS A 1 -1.73 -4.13 5.58
CA HIS A 1 -2.28 -4.54 6.90
C HIS A 1 -3.19 -3.45 7.49
N CYS A 2 -4.05 -2.88 6.66
CA CYS A 2 -5.03 -1.89 7.12
C CYS A 2 -6.22 -2.62 7.75
N LEU A 3 -6.59 -2.25 8.97
CA LEU A 3 -7.74 -2.79 9.70
C LEU A 3 -8.56 -1.63 10.27
N SER A 4 -9.74 -1.95 10.80
CA SER A 4 -10.56 -1.06 11.61
C SER A 4 -10.43 -1.38 13.10
N LYS A 5 -10.90 -0.50 13.95
CA LYS A 5 -10.96 -0.77 15.41
C LYS A 5 -11.81 -1.99 15.73
N SER A 6 -12.85 -2.27 14.94
CA SER A 6 -13.75 -3.40 15.15
C SER A 6 -13.13 -4.76 14.81
N ASP A 7 -11.95 -4.79 14.15
CA ASP A 7 -11.23 -6.02 13.85
C ASP A 7 -10.44 -6.54 15.06
N TYR A 8 -10.39 -5.78 16.14
CA TYR A 8 -9.73 -6.19 17.39
C TYR A 8 -10.72 -6.76 18.40
N PRO A 9 -10.34 -7.75 19.20
CA PRO A 9 -8.99 -8.34 19.26
C PRO A 9 -8.64 -9.15 18.01
N LEU A 10 -7.35 -9.21 17.71
CA LEU A 10 -6.81 -10.11 16.67
C LEU A 10 -7.05 -11.57 17.07
N PRO A 11 -6.99 -12.54 16.13
CA PRO A 11 -7.02 -13.97 16.42
C PRO A 11 -6.01 -14.36 17.50
N ALA A 12 -6.35 -15.36 18.33
CA ALA A 12 -5.55 -15.76 19.50
C ALA A 12 -4.10 -16.16 19.17
N GLU A 13 -3.89 -16.64 17.95
CA GLU A 13 -2.59 -17.01 17.40
C GLU A 13 -1.60 -15.82 17.37
N TYR A 14 -2.08 -14.62 17.12
CA TYR A 14 -1.28 -13.38 17.16
C TYR A 14 -0.80 -13.09 18.57
N GLU A 15 -1.70 -13.23 19.55
CA GLU A 15 -1.35 -13.04 20.95
C GLU A 15 -0.34 -14.09 21.44
N PHE A 16 -0.55 -15.35 21.05
CA PHE A 16 0.38 -16.44 21.36
C PHE A 16 1.76 -16.18 20.75
N ALA A 17 1.83 -15.86 19.46
CA ALA A 17 3.09 -15.56 18.79
C ALA A 17 3.80 -14.36 19.43
N TYR A 18 3.06 -13.28 19.71
CA TYR A 18 3.60 -12.09 20.33
C TYR A 18 4.22 -12.37 21.70
N ARG A 19 3.51 -13.12 22.58
CA ARG A 19 4.00 -13.44 23.93
C ARG A 19 5.25 -14.31 23.93
N ASN A 20 5.35 -15.22 22.96
CA ASN A 20 6.46 -16.16 22.87
C ASN A 20 7.64 -15.63 22.02
N SER A 21 7.58 -14.41 21.51
CA SER A 21 8.65 -13.80 20.73
C SER A 21 9.38 -12.75 21.55
N GLU A 22 10.71 -12.74 21.51
CA GLU A 22 11.57 -11.70 22.09
C GLU A 22 11.80 -10.54 21.13
N THR A 23 11.72 -10.84 19.83
CA THR A 23 11.98 -9.90 18.75
C THR A 23 10.84 -9.92 17.76
N LEU A 24 10.38 -8.74 17.32
CA LEU A 24 9.46 -8.57 16.21
C LEU A 24 10.24 -8.16 14.98
N VAL A 25 9.87 -8.71 13.83
CA VAL A 25 10.47 -8.36 12.54
C VAL A 25 9.38 -7.77 11.65
N PHE A 26 9.59 -6.55 11.19
CA PHE A 26 8.67 -5.83 10.29
C PHE A 26 9.24 -5.80 8.87
N GLU A 27 8.40 -5.48 7.89
CA GLU A 27 8.88 -5.29 6.51
C GLU A 27 9.91 -4.15 6.45
N CYS A 28 9.62 -3.02 7.10
CA CYS A 28 10.55 -1.90 7.19
C CYS A 28 10.54 -1.27 8.59
N ASP A 29 11.50 -0.40 8.86
CA ASP A 29 11.58 0.35 10.12
C ASP A 29 10.44 1.37 10.22
N LEU A 30 9.50 1.12 11.14
CA LEU A 30 8.31 1.94 11.35
C LEU A 30 8.62 3.28 12.05
N ASP A 31 9.75 3.39 12.74
CA ASP A 31 10.20 4.67 13.29
C ASP A 31 10.78 5.56 12.18
N ALA A 32 11.46 4.97 11.20
CA ALA A 32 11.97 5.70 10.05
C ALA A 32 10.87 6.43 9.26
N ILE A 33 9.66 5.84 9.17
CA ILE A 33 8.51 6.43 8.46
C ILE A 33 8.11 7.81 9.04
N LYS A 34 8.32 8.02 10.32
CA LYS A 34 7.91 9.26 11.04
C LYS A 34 8.97 10.34 11.01
N SER A 35 10.13 10.08 10.43
CA SER A 35 11.24 11.04 10.39
C SER A 35 11.00 12.15 9.35
N LEU A 36 11.61 13.31 9.56
CA LEU A 36 11.62 14.39 8.55
C LEU A 36 12.30 13.94 7.24
N ASP A 37 13.27 13.04 7.34
CA ASP A 37 13.97 12.48 6.20
C ASP A 37 13.05 11.57 5.38
N ALA A 38 12.13 10.84 6.00
CA ALA A 38 11.15 10.01 5.31
C ALA A 38 10.28 10.83 4.34
N ALA A 39 9.80 12.00 4.74
CA ALA A 39 9.00 12.86 3.88
C ALA A 39 9.77 13.26 2.61
N LYS A 40 11.06 13.59 2.75
CA LYS A 40 11.94 13.92 1.64
C LYS A 40 12.22 12.71 0.74
N GLN A 41 12.43 11.54 1.34
CA GLN A 41 12.63 10.30 0.59
C GLN A 41 11.38 9.94 -0.22
N ILE A 42 10.18 10.03 0.38
CA ILE A 42 8.90 9.83 -0.31
C ILE A 42 8.76 10.80 -1.48
N GLU A 43 8.97 12.09 -1.22
CA GLU A 43 8.88 13.11 -2.27
C GLU A 43 9.84 12.81 -3.43
N THR A 44 11.08 12.45 -3.13
CA THR A 44 12.08 12.13 -4.15
C THR A 44 11.71 10.88 -4.95
N ALA A 45 11.28 9.80 -4.27
CA ALA A 45 10.97 8.53 -4.93
C ALA A 45 9.73 8.61 -5.83
N TYR A 46 8.70 9.31 -5.36
CA TYR A 46 7.43 9.40 -6.08
C TYR A 46 7.32 10.60 -7.03
N SER A 47 8.26 11.51 -7.05
CA SER A 47 8.24 12.62 -8.02
C SER A 47 8.70 12.16 -9.40
N PHE A 48 8.03 12.68 -10.44
CA PHE A 48 8.53 12.55 -11.79
C PHE A 48 9.83 13.35 -11.99
N PRO A 49 10.66 12.96 -12.97
CA PRO A 49 11.74 13.80 -13.43
C PRO A 49 11.23 15.18 -13.87
N LYS A 50 12.09 16.20 -13.79
CA LYS A 50 11.74 17.57 -14.18
C LYS A 50 11.21 17.61 -15.63
N GLY A 51 10.05 18.22 -15.81
CA GLY A 51 9.38 18.36 -17.11
C GLY A 51 8.34 17.27 -17.41
N THR A 52 8.25 16.22 -16.58
CA THR A 52 7.20 15.19 -16.69
C THR A 52 6.15 15.40 -15.61
N THR A 53 4.89 15.21 -15.97
CA THR A 53 3.74 15.29 -15.07
C THR A 53 2.71 14.21 -15.44
N LEU A 54 1.74 13.96 -14.56
CA LEU A 54 0.60 13.08 -14.88
C LEU A 54 -0.08 13.49 -16.19
N LYS A 55 -0.24 14.80 -16.42
CA LYS A 55 -0.86 15.33 -17.65
C LYS A 55 -0.06 15.02 -18.90
N THR A 56 1.27 14.89 -18.80
CA THR A 56 2.12 14.60 -19.96
C THR A 56 2.32 13.11 -20.21
N CYS A 57 2.11 12.25 -19.22
CA CYS A 57 2.29 10.80 -19.35
C CYS A 57 0.97 10.04 -19.54
N LEU A 58 -0.19 10.69 -19.36
CA LEU A 58 -1.50 10.07 -19.55
C LEU A 58 -2.20 10.66 -20.79
N SER A 59 -2.98 9.83 -21.49
CA SER A 59 -3.88 10.32 -22.53
C SER A 59 -4.91 11.29 -21.95
N ALA A 60 -5.34 12.26 -22.75
CA ALA A 60 -6.30 13.27 -22.30
C ALA A 60 -7.60 12.69 -21.73
N PRO A 61 -8.21 11.62 -22.31
CA PRO A 61 -9.39 10.99 -21.73
C PRO A 61 -9.11 10.36 -20.35
N LEU A 62 -7.96 9.69 -20.19
CA LEU A 62 -7.60 9.04 -18.93
C LEU A 62 -7.29 10.07 -17.84
N TYR A 63 -6.56 11.14 -18.18
CA TYR A 63 -6.31 12.25 -17.28
C TYR A 63 -7.63 12.92 -16.82
N ALA A 64 -8.59 13.13 -17.73
CA ALA A 64 -9.90 13.68 -17.37
C ALA A 64 -10.67 12.75 -16.41
N ARG A 65 -10.65 11.43 -16.67
CA ARG A 65 -11.25 10.42 -15.77
C ARG A 65 -10.59 10.45 -14.38
N LEU A 66 -9.26 10.44 -14.32
CA LEU A 66 -8.52 10.56 -13.08
C LEU A 66 -8.87 11.84 -12.31
N SER A 67 -8.96 12.97 -13.03
CA SER A 67 -9.34 14.26 -12.44
C SER A 67 -10.73 14.23 -11.83
N ALA A 68 -11.69 13.63 -12.52
CA ALA A 68 -13.06 13.48 -12.00
C ALA A 68 -13.12 12.61 -10.73
N VAL A 69 -12.39 11.49 -10.73
CA VAL A 69 -12.32 10.60 -9.56
C VAL A 69 -11.60 11.28 -8.38
N CYS A 70 -10.52 12.01 -8.63
CA CYS A 70 -9.87 12.80 -7.58
C CYS A 70 -10.81 13.86 -7.00
N ALA A 71 -11.55 14.57 -7.84
CA ALA A 71 -12.52 15.58 -7.40
C ALA A 71 -13.64 14.96 -6.52
N SER A 72 -14.20 13.81 -6.92
CA SER A 72 -15.21 13.11 -6.12
C SER A 72 -14.71 12.64 -4.75
N ASN A 73 -13.39 12.46 -4.63
CA ASN A 73 -12.71 12.12 -3.39
C ASN A 73 -12.15 13.34 -2.63
N SER A 74 -12.48 14.56 -3.07
CA SER A 74 -11.97 15.83 -2.51
C SER A 74 -10.43 15.92 -2.54
N ILE A 75 -9.81 15.28 -3.52
CA ILE A 75 -8.36 15.30 -3.73
C ILE A 75 -8.06 16.26 -4.89
N PRO A 76 -7.32 17.37 -4.66
CA PRO A 76 -6.96 18.30 -5.72
C PRO A 76 -5.85 17.69 -6.61
N LEU A 77 -6.19 17.14 -7.76
CA LEU A 77 -5.23 16.49 -8.67
C LEU A 77 -4.05 17.41 -9.03
N VAL A 78 -4.28 18.71 -9.14
CA VAL A 78 -3.22 19.70 -9.44
C VAL A 78 -2.07 19.64 -8.42
N ALA A 79 -2.36 19.34 -7.15
CA ALA A 79 -1.33 19.19 -6.11
C ALA A 79 -0.53 17.88 -6.26
N LEU A 80 -1.06 16.91 -6.99
CA LEU A 80 -0.46 15.60 -7.22
C LEU A 80 0.17 15.45 -8.62
N GLU A 81 0.04 16.44 -9.51
CA GLU A 81 0.50 16.33 -10.90
C GLU A 81 1.99 16.01 -11.06
N ARG A 82 2.81 16.43 -10.12
CA ARG A 82 4.26 16.17 -10.12
C ARG A 82 4.65 14.77 -9.67
N TYR A 83 3.70 14.01 -9.14
CA TYR A 83 3.96 12.68 -8.60
C TYR A 83 3.60 11.58 -9.60
N LYS A 84 4.34 10.49 -9.53
CA LYS A 84 4.08 9.26 -10.27
C LYS A 84 2.71 8.66 -9.91
N PRO A 85 2.08 7.91 -10.83
CA PRO A 85 0.77 7.31 -10.61
C PRO A 85 0.59 6.56 -9.30
N PRO A 86 1.56 5.78 -8.78
CA PRO A 86 1.38 5.05 -7.52
C PRO A 86 1.07 5.95 -6.33
N MET A 87 1.61 7.18 -6.27
CA MET A 87 1.28 8.13 -5.19
C MET A 87 -0.20 8.56 -5.26
N VAL A 88 -0.69 8.84 -6.45
CA VAL A 88 -2.07 9.29 -6.66
C VAL A 88 -3.05 8.15 -6.34
N MET A 89 -2.74 6.95 -6.82
CA MET A 89 -3.56 5.77 -6.56
C MET A 89 -3.56 5.40 -5.08
N LEU A 90 -2.44 5.55 -4.40
CA LEU A 90 -2.35 5.35 -2.94
C LEU A 90 -3.28 6.32 -2.20
N ALA A 91 -3.27 7.61 -2.57
CA ALA A 91 -4.14 8.62 -1.97
C ALA A 91 -5.64 8.30 -2.19
N LEU A 92 -6.00 7.87 -3.40
CA LEU A 92 -7.37 7.47 -3.75
C LEU A 92 -7.79 6.21 -2.99
N THR A 93 -6.94 5.19 -2.96
CA THR A 93 -7.21 3.94 -2.21
C THR A 93 -7.43 4.22 -0.73
N PHE A 94 -6.59 5.03 -0.11
CA PHE A 94 -6.79 5.41 1.30
C PHE A 94 -8.08 6.22 1.50
N SER A 95 -8.47 7.06 0.54
CA SER A 95 -9.74 7.77 0.59
C SER A 95 -10.93 6.79 0.59
N GLU A 96 -10.92 5.78 -0.28
CA GLU A 96 -11.99 4.77 -0.35
C GLU A 96 -12.00 3.89 0.92
N LEU A 97 -10.86 3.42 1.39
CA LEU A 97 -10.76 2.63 2.62
C LEU A 97 -11.27 3.39 3.84
N LYS A 98 -11.01 4.69 3.91
CA LYS A 98 -11.50 5.55 4.99
C LYS A 98 -13.03 5.64 5.02
N LYS A 99 -13.71 5.63 3.87
CA LYS A 99 -15.17 5.64 3.78
C LYS A 99 -15.81 4.40 4.44
N ILE A 100 -15.10 3.28 4.47
CA ILE A 100 -15.54 2.04 5.12
C ILE A 100 -14.96 1.84 6.53
N GLY A 101 -14.38 2.89 7.12
CA GLY A 101 -13.89 2.88 8.50
C GLY A 101 -12.50 2.27 8.71
N ILE A 102 -11.77 2.03 7.63
CA ILE A 102 -10.38 1.55 7.70
C ILE A 102 -9.45 2.73 8.02
N ASP A 103 -8.58 2.53 9.01
CA ASP A 103 -7.60 3.51 9.42
C ASP A 103 -6.23 2.82 9.55
N PRO A 104 -5.18 3.33 8.88
CA PRO A 104 -3.82 2.78 8.98
C PRO A 104 -3.30 2.69 10.42
N ALA A 105 -3.79 3.52 11.34
CA ALA A 105 -3.44 3.46 12.75
C ALA A 105 -3.86 2.14 13.43
N TRP A 106 -4.85 1.43 12.87
CA TRP A 106 -5.28 0.10 13.32
C TRP A 106 -4.64 -1.03 12.52
N GLY A 107 -3.70 -0.74 11.63
CA GLY A 107 -2.91 -1.77 10.94
C GLY A 107 -2.16 -2.65 11.95
N VAL A 108 -2.04 -3.95 11.62
CA VAL A 108 -1.37 -4.93 12.50
C VAL A 108 0.03 -4.48 12.87
N ASP A 109 0.83 -4.03 11.88
CA ASP A 109 2.19 -3.58 12.12
C ASP A 109 2.23 -2.36 13.07
N SER A 110 1.35 -1.38 12.85
CA SER A 110 1.26 -0.19 13.71
C SER A 110 0.90 -0.54 15.16
N GLN A 111 -0.01 -1.51 15.35
CA GLN A 111 -0.43 -1.95 16.69
C GLN A 111 0.67 -2.78 17.37
N MET A 112 1.29 -3.71 16.64
CA MET A 112 2.37 -4.55 17.16
C MET A 112 3.61 -3.74 17.50
N HIS A 113 3.99 -2.78 16.64
CA HIS A 113 5.09 -1.85 16.90
C HIS A 113 4.85 -1.03 18.18
N ARG A 114 3.66 -0.42 18.31
CA ARG A 114 3.32 0.34 19.51
C ARG A 114 3.42 -0.51 20.78
N ARG A 115 2.91 -1.73 20.70
CA ARG A 115 2.95 -2.66 21.80
C ARG A 115 4.38 -3.14 22.12
N ALA A 116 5.17 -3.46 21.11
CA ALA A 116 6.57 -3.86 21.28
C ALA A 116 7.40 -2.78 21.97
N LYS A 117 7.20 -1.51 21.57
CA LYS A 117 7.84 -0.37 22.25
C LYS A 117 7.44 -0.25 23.72
N ALA A 118 6.15 -0.43 24.04
CA ALA A 118 5.65 -0.37 25.40
C ALA A 118 6.20 -1.53 26.27
N ASP A 119 6.34 -2.71 25.69
CA ASP A 119 6.81 -3.92 26.38
C ASP A 119 8.36 -4.07 26.36
N GLY A 120 9.07 -3.15 25.68
CA GLY A 120 10.53 -3.18 25.57
C GLY A 120 11.08 -4.33 24.72
N LYS A 121 10.29 -4.87 23.80
CA LYS A 121 10.73 -5.93 22.88
C LYS A 121 11.66 -5.39 21.81
N LYS A 122 12.56 -6.25 21.31
CA LYS A 122 13.43 -5.91 20.19
C LYS A 122 12.65 -5.85 18.89
N GLU A 123 13.07 -4.94 18.00
CA GLU A 123 12.49 -4.80 16.67
C GLU A 123 13.60 -4.82 15.61
N ASN A 124 13.33 -5.51 14.50
CA ASN A 124 14.18 -5.54 13.32
C ASN A 124 13.33 -5.28 12.08
N ALA A 125 13.98 -4.96 10.97
CA ALA A 125 13.34 -4.76 9.66
C ALA A 125 14.02 -5.64 8.60
N LEU A 126 13.23 -6.12 7.63
CA LEU A 126 13.71 -6.91 6.50
C LEU A 126 14.32 -6.01 5.42
N GLU A 127 13.75 -4.82 5.23
CA GLU A 127 14.21 -3.84 4.24
C GLU A 127 14.29 -2.44 4.85
N THR A 128 15.08 -1.58 4.26
CA THR A 128 15.10 -0.17 4.63
C THR A 128 13.86 0.55 4.09
N PHE A 129 13.46 1.63 4.74
CA PHE A 129 12.37 2.47 4.26
C PHE A 129 12.60 2.97 2.82
N SER A 130 13.84 3.36 2.49
CA SER A 130 14.21 3.78 1.13
C SER A 130 14.03 2.68 0.09
N GLN A 131 14.36 1.44 0.41
CA GLN A 131 14.12 0.29 -0.48
C GLN A 131 12.62 0.10 -0.72
N GLN A 132 11.82 0.06 0.34
CA GLN A 132 10.38 -0.14 0.24
C GLN A 132 9.70 0.92 -0.63
N ILE A 133 9.96 2.21 -0.35
CA ILE A 133 9.35 3.29 -1.15
C ILE A 133 9.86 3.32 -2.59
N GLY A 134 11.13 2.97 -2.82
CA GLY A 134 11.70 2.85 -4.15
C GLY A 134 10.97 1.82 -5.01
N TYR A 135 10.71 0.62 -4.48
CA TYR A 135 9.92 -0.41 -5.15
C TYR A 135 8.51 0.07 -5.47
N LEU A 136 7.80 0.58 -4.45
CA LEU A 136 6.43 1.02 -4.62
C LEU A 136 6.31 2.19 -5.61
N ALA A 137 7.25 3.12 -5.61
CA ALA A 137 7.26 4.25 -6.53
C ALA A 137 7.56 3.84 -7.98
N SER A 138 8.31 2.76 -8.19
CA SER A 138 8.69 2.28 -9.53
C SER A 138 7.71 1.29 -10.16
N ILE A 139 6.64 0.92 -9.45
CA ILE A 139 5.72 -0.14 -9.88
C ILE A 139 5.08 0.15 -11.25
N SER A 140 4.81 1.43 -11.55
CA SER A 140 4.22 1.86 -12.82
C SER A 140 5.23 2.34 -13.86
N ASP A 141 6.54 2.32 -13.57
CA ASP A 141 7.55 2.89 -14.46
C ASP A 141 7.52 2.21 -15.83
N GLY A 142 7.26 3.01 -16.89
CA GLY A 142 7.10 2.56 -18.26
C GLY A 142 5.72 2.00 -18.62
N GLN A 143 4.77 2.00 -17.67
CA GLN A 143 3.39 1.50 -17.86
C GLN A 143 2.38 2.40 -17.14
N GLU A 144 2.66 3.70 -17.06
CA GLU A 144 1.90 4.65 -16.24
C GLU A 144 0.42 4.70 -16.65
N GLU A 145 0.16 4.72 -17.94
CA GLU A 145 -1.21 4.78 -18.47
C GLU A 145 -2.01 3.53 -18.14
N GLU A 146 -1.43 2.35 -18.34
CA GLU A 146 -2.09 1.08 -18.05
C GLU A 146 -2.31 0.89 -16.55
N PHE A 147 -1.33 1.26 -15.74
CA PHE A 147 -1.43 1.24 -14.29
C PHE A 147 -2.59 2.10 -13.79
N VAL A 148 -2.72 3.35 -14.26
CA VAL A 148 -3.81 4.25 -13.87
C VAL A 148 -5.16 3.72 -14.35
N LYS A 149 -5.24 3.26 -15.60
CA LYS A 149 -6.48 2.70 -16.17
C LYS A 149 -7.01 1.53 -15.34
N TYR A 150 -6.15 0.59 -15.01
CA TYR A 150 -6.48 -0.54 -14.16
C TYR A 150 -6.89 -0.11 -12.75
N SER A 151 -6.03 0.68 -12.09
CA SER A 151 -6.27 1.10 -10.72
C SER A 151 -7.59 1.84 -10.56
N LEU A 152 -7.98 2.66 -11.56
CA LEU A 152 -9.29 3.32 -11.56
C LEU A 152 -10.46 2.36 -11.76
N THR A 153 -10.25 1.22 -12.44
CA THR A 153 -11.28 0.20 -12.61
C THR A 153 -11.49 -0.58 -11.32
N GLU A 154 -10.39 -0.89 -10.61
CA GLU A 154 -10.44 -1.60 -9.33
C GLU A 154 -10.91 -0.72 -8.16
N LEU A 155 -10.78 0.62 -8.30
CA LEU A 155 -11.08 1.55 -7.22
C LEU A 155 -12.54 1.46 -6.76
N ASP A 156 -13.48 1.28 -7.69
CA ASP A 156 -14.91 1.19 -7.41
C ASP A 156 -15.26 -0.04 -6.55
N SER A 157 -14.50 -1.13 -6.68
CA SER A 157 -14.68 -2.37 -5.91
C SER A 157 -13.77 -2.49 -4.68
N THR A 158 -12.89 -1.50 -4.46
CA THR A 158 -11.87 -1.56 -3.38
C THR A 158 -12.47 -1.88 -2.01
N GLY A 159 -13.60 -1.26 -1.67
CA GLY A 159 -14.22 -1.46 -0.36
C GLY A 159 -14.79 -2.86 -0.16
N GLU A 160 -15.38 -3.46 -1.19
CA GLU A 160 -15.93 -4.81 -1.15
C GLU A 160 -14.83 -5.85 -1.17
N ASN A 161 -13.88 -5.71 -2.09
CA ASN A 161 -12.70 -6.58 -2.18
C ASN A 161 -11.93 -6.61 -0.85
N PHE A 162 -11.77 -5.45 -0.21
CA PHE A 162 -11.08 -5.37 1.07
C PHE A 162 -11.82 -6.12 2.18
N LYS A 163 -13.15 -6.03 2.26
CA LYS A 163 -13.96 -6.78 3.23
C LYS A 163 -13.82 -8.30 3.03
N GLU A 164 -13.83 -8.76 1.78
CA GLU A 164 -13.63 -10.18 1.46
C GLU A 164 -12.22 -10.65 1.83
N ILE A 165 -11.19 -9.84 1.60
CA ILE A 165 -9.81 -10.12 2.03
C ILE A 165 -9.73 -10.26 3.55
N VAL A 166 -10.30 -9.32 4.31
CA VAL A 166 -10.31 -9.37 5.78
C VAL A 166 -11.07 -10.60 6.29
N LYS A 167 -12.20 -10.93 5.67
CA LYS A 167 -12.99 -12.12 6.01
C LYS A 167 -12.21 -13.42 5.76
N ALA A 168 -11.60 -13.57 4.58
CA ALA A 168 -10.78 -14.73 4.25
C ALA A 168 -9.56 -14.86 5.18
N TRP A 169 -8.90 -13.74 5.49
CA TRP A 169 -7.80 -13.70 6.44
C TRP A 169 -8.22 -14.16 7.86
N ARG A 170 -9.35 -13.66 8.36
CA ARG A 170 -9.85 -14.06 9.70
C ARG A 170 -10.29 -15.51 9.79
N SER A 171 -10.77 -16.09 8.70
CA SER A 171 -11.16 -17.51 8.64
C SER A 171 -9.98 -18.46 8.35
N GLY A 172 -8.79 -17.92 8.04
CA GLY A 172 -7.63 -18.72 7.63
C GLY A 172 -7.79 -19.35 6.24
N ASP A 173 -8.70 -18.80 5.40
CA ASP A 173 -8.91 -19.29 4.03
C ASP A 173 -7.80 -18.78 3.10
N THR A 174 -6.69 -19.51 3.09
CA THR A 174 -5.50 -19.19 2.28
C THR A 174 -5.78 -19.26 0.79
N SER A 175 -6.69 -20.14 0.34
CA SER A 175 -7.08 -20.29 -1.06
C SER A 175 -7.83 -19.04 -1.54
N GLN A 176 -8.78 -18.56 -0.75
CA GLN A 176 -9.51 -17.34 -1.04
C GLN A 176 -8.60 -16.12 -1.00
N LEU A 177 -7.69 -16.01 -0.02
CA LEU A 177 -6.69 -14.94 0.04
C LEU A 177 -5.81 -14.94 -1.20
N HIS A 178 -5.27 -16.09 -1.59
CA HIS A 178 -4.46 -16.20 -2.79
C HIS A 178 -5.23 -15.70 -4.02
N ARG A 179 -6.47 -16.15 -4.20
CA ARG A 179 -7.31 -15.71 -5.31
C ARG A 179 -7.53 -14.20 -5.31
N LEU A 180 -7.93 -13.63 -4.18
CA LEU A 180 -8.26 -12.20 -4.09
C LEU A 180 -7.04 -11.28 -4.26
N VAL A 181 -5.85 -11.72 -3.83
CA VAL A 181 -4.66 -10.88 -3.82
C VAL A 181 -3.78 -11.10 -5.06
N THR A 182 -3.73 -12.34 -5.58
CA THR A 182 -2.77 -12.69 -6.63
C THR A 182 -3.37 -12.90 -8.00
N GLU A 183 -4.57 -13.51 -8.12
CA GLU A 183 -5.12 -13.83 -9.44
C GLU A 183 -5.39 -12.60 -10.29
N THR A 184 -5.94 -11.54 -9.70
CA THR A 184 -6.22 -10.30 -10.42
C THR A 184 -4.91 -9.64 -10.89
N LEU A 185 -3.91 -9.60 -10.02
CA LEU A 185 -2.60 -9.03 -10.34
C LEU A 185 -1.86 -9.87 -11.42
N CYS A 186 -1.81 -11.18 -11.26
CA CYS A 186 -1.16 -12.09 -12.20
C CYS A 186 -1.81 -12.06 -13.59
N ASN A 187 -3.15 -12.07 -13.65
CA ASN A 187 -3.86 -12.22 -14.93
C ASN A 187 -3.89 -10.94 -15.74
N GLN A 188 -3.76 -9.78 -15.10
CA GLN A 188 -3.92 -8.48 -15.75
C GLN A 188 -2.65 -7.63 -15.78
N PHE A 189 -1.68 -7.88 -14.89
CA PHE A 189 -0.46 -7.09 -14.71
C PHE A 189 0.74 -7.95 -14.32
N ASP A 190 1.08 -8.89 -15.19
CA ASP A 190 2.20 -9.82 -14.98
C ASP A 190 3.52 -9.10 -14.64
N SER A 191 3.81 -7.98 -15.32
CA SER A 191 5.00 -7.19 -15.05
C SER A 191 4.99 -6.51 -13.67
N ILE A 192 3.82 -6.03 -13.20
CA ILE A 192 3.67 -5.42 -11.87
C ILE A 192 3.73 -6.52 -10.81
N TYR A 193 3.07 -7.65 -11.05
CA TYR A 193 3.15 -8.83 -10.19
C TYR A 193 4.59 -9.30 -10.02
N HIS A 194 5.34 -9.41 -11.13
CA HIS A 194 6.74 -9.80 -11.11
C HIS A 194 7.61 -8.84 -10.26
N LYS A 195 7.44 -7.53 -10.44
CA LYS A 195 8.14 -6.53 -9.63
C LYS A 195 7.80 -6.64 -8.14
N LEU A 196 6.51 -6.70 -7.79
CA LEU A 196 6.07 -6.70 -6.39
C LEU A 196 6.41 -7.99 -5.65
N ILE A 197 6.29 -9.14 -6.31
CA ILE A 197 6.39 -10.44 -5.64
C ILE A 197 7.78 -11.05 -5.83
N PHE A 198 8.33 -11.06 -7.04
CA PHE A 198 9.59 -11.77 -7.29
C PHE A 198 10.83 -10.89 -7.13
N GLU A 199 10.84 -9.69 -7.68
CA GLU A 199 12.02 -8.83 -7.60
C GLU A 199 12.23 -8.32 -6.18
N ARG A 200 11.16 -7.91 -5.49
CA ARG A 200 11.23 -7.47 -4.10
C ARG A 200 11.75 -8.57 -3.17
N HIS A 201 11.27 -9.82 -3.35
CA HIS A 201 11.72 -10.93 -2.49
C HIS A 201 13.14 -11.41 -2.78
N ARG A 202 13.70 -11.16 -3.98
CA ARG A 202 15.09 -11.50 -4.28
C ARG A 202 16.12 -10.60 -3.56
N HIS A 203 15.71 -9.42 -3.13
CA HIS A 203 16.59 -8.44 -2.48
C HIS A 203 16.36 -8.33 -0.98
N GLY A 204 15.36 -8.96 -0.42
CA GLY A 204 14.95 -8.83 0.97
C GLY A 204 14.98 -10.09 1.83
N LEU A 205 15.36 -11.25 1.27
CA LEU A 205 15.45 -12.50 2.05
C LEU A 205 16.81 -13.14 1.86
#